data_093ed5a3963ddcdb070677b6e8fb66e5
#
_entry.id   093ed5a3963ddcdb070677b6e8fb66e5
#
_cell.length_a   1.000
_cell.length_b   1.000
_cell.length_c   1.000
_cell.angle_alpha   90.00
_cell.angle_beta   90.00
_cell.angle_gamma   90.00
#
_symmetry.space_group_name_H-M   'P 1'
#
loop_
_entity.id
_entity.type
_entity.pdbx_description
1 polymer ?
#
loop_
_entity_poly.entity_id
_entity_poly.type
_entity_poly.pdbx_seq_one_letter_code
_entity_poly.pdbx_strand_id
1 'polypeptide(L)'
;MNRTLDIAAIVLVAFFLIVLAIVSTLGMLDPQKASAGYGMPVSDAAGALFYRVFASRNLVLVATGAVFLLLRLWKPLAILVTLTATLAAFDMAVLSSAGMKPPAFHAVTLVFILVTAAALWRRVLTGKN
;
A
#
# COMPACT_ATOMS: atom_id res chain seq x y z
N MET A 1 -8.64 23.30 -17.03
CA MET A 1 -8.82 22.52 -15.78
C MET A 1 -9.03 21.07 -16.17
N ASN A 2 -8.10 20.15 -15.87
CA ASN A 2 -8.11 18.82 -16.47
C ASN A 2 -8.88 17.82 -15.57
N ARG A 3 -10.22 17.76 -15.74
CA ARG A 3 -11.13 16.88 -15.00
C ARG A 3 -10.70 15.41 -15.07
N THR A 4 -10.15 15.01 -16.20
CA THR A 4 -9.68 13.63 -16.44
C THR A 4 -8.56 13.23 -15.47
N LEU A 5 -7.59 14.14 -15.23
CA LEU A 5 -6.48 13.84 -14.31
C LEU A 5 -6.91 13.81 -12.84
N ASP A 6 -7.98 14.50 -12.47
CA ASP A 6 -8.52 14.45 -11.12
C ASP A 6 -9.27 13.14 -10.88
N ILE A 7 -10.01 12.68 -11.88
CA ILE A 7 -10.68 11.37 -11.85
C ILE A 7 -9.61 10.27 -11.79
N ALA A 8 -8.54 10.37 -12.60
CA ALA A 8 -7.45 9.41 -12.57
C ALA A 8 -6.80 9.28 -11.18
N ALA A 9 -6.55 10.39 -10.48
CA ALA A 9 -6.00 10.34 -9.12
C ALA A 9 -6.93 9.60 -8.13
N ILE A 10 -8.25 9.83 -8.22
CA ILE A 10 -9.24 9.15 -7.39
C ILE A 10 -9.26 7.65 -7.71
N VAL A 11 -9.28 7.29 -8.98
CA VAL A 11 -9.31 5.89 -9.42
C VAL A 11 -8.03 5.16 -8.97
N LEU A 12 -6.86 5.76 -9.15
CA LEU A 12 -5.58 5.18 -8.74
C LEU A 12 -5.54 4.90 -7.24
N VAL A 13 -5.94 5.88 -6.41
CA VAL A 13 -5.91 5.68 -4.95
C VAL A 13 -6.99 4.69 -4.50
N ALA A 14 -8.19 4.71 -5.08
CA ALA A 14 -9.23 3.73 -4.76
C ALA A 14 -8.77 2.31 -5.10
N PHE A 15 -8.18 2.12 -6.28
CA PHE A 15 -7.61 0.84 -6.69
C PHE A 15 -6.50 0.39 -5.73
N PHE A 16 -5.58 1.30 -5.35
CA PHE A 16 -4.54 1.02 -4.37
C PHE A 16 -5.11 0.51 -3.04
N LEU A 17 -6.10 1.22 -2.49
CA LEU A 17 -6.72 0.84 -1.22
C LEU A 17 -7.44 -0.51 -1.31
N ILE A 18 -8.13 -0.78 -2.42
CA ILE A 18 -8.81 -2.06 -2.65
C ILE A 18 -7.81 -3.21 -2.71
N VAL A 19 -6.74 -3.08 -3.49
CA VAL A 19 -5.71 -4.11 -3.60
C VAL A 19 -5.05 -4.36 -2.25
N LEU A 20 -4.68 -3.30 -1.52
CA LEU A 20 -4.09 -3.42 -0.19
C LEU A 20 -5.05 -4.08 0.81
N ALA A 21 -6.35 -3.77 0.74
CA ALA A 21 -7.37 -4.42 1.56
C ALA A 21 -7.47 -5.92 1.27
N ILE A 22 -7.50 -6.31 -0.01
CA ILE A 22 -7.58 -7.72 -0.42
C ILE A 22 -6.35 -8.48 0.07
N VAL A 23 -5.14 -7.99 -0.21
CA VAL A 23 -3.89 -8.66 0.18
C VAL A 23 -3.79 -8.79 1.71
N SER A 24 -4.16 -7.74 2.44
CA SER A 24 -4.13 -7.76 3.90
C SER A 24 -5.19 -8.69 4.50
N THR A 25 -6.38 -8.75 3.92
CA THR A 25 -7.42 -9.70 4.35
C THR A 25 -6.97 -11.13 4.10
N LEU A 26 -6.37 -11.42 2.94
CA LEU A 26 -5.79 -12.74 2.67
C LEU A 26 -4.68 -13.08 3.67
N GLY A 27 -3.85 -12.11 4.06
CA GLY A 27 -2.83 -12.27 5.10
C GLY A 27 -3.39 -12.61 6.48
N MET A 28 -4.59 -12.11 6.81
CA MET A 28 -5.30 -12.48 8.04
C MET A 28 -5.87 -13.90 7.97
N LEU A 29 -6.42 -14.31 6.83
CA LEU A 29 -7.10 -15.59 6.65
C LEU A 29 -6.10 -16.75 6.45
N ASP A 30 -5.10 -16.56 5.60
CA ASP A 30 -4.07 -17.57 5.26
C ASP A 30 -2.67 -16.94 5.28
N PRO A 31 -2.10 -16.77 6.49
CA PRO A 31 -0.79 -16.13 6.65
C PRO A 31 0.37 -16.91 6.01
N GLN A 32 0.29 -18.24 5.93
CA GLN A 32 1.32 -19.07 5.31
C GLN A 32 1.39 -18.79 3.81
N LYS A 33 0.26 -18.85 3.12
CA LYS A 33 0.18 -18.57 1.68
C LYS A 33 0.52 -17.13 1.35
N ALA A 34 0.01 -16.18 2.12
CA ALA A 34 0.24 -14.76 1.91
C ALA A 34 1.71 -14.39 2.14
N SER A 35 2.35 -14.90 3.19
CA SER A 35 3.77 -14.66 3.48
C SER A 35 4.69 -15.27 2.43
N ALA A 36 4.36 -16.44 1.90
CA ALA A 36 5.10 -17.04 0.79
C ALA A 36 5.04 -16.17 -0.47
N GLY A 37 3.85 -15.63 -0.80
CA GLY A 37 3.68 -14.67 -1.89
C GLY A 37 4.42 -13.35 -1.65
N TYR A 38 4.55 -12.93 -0.39
CA TYR A 38 5.31 -11.74 -0.01
C TYR A 38 6.84 -11.92 -0.14
N GLY A 39 7.33 -13.15 -0.17
CA GLY A 39 8.76 -13.48 -0.24
C GLY A 39 9.41 -13.83 1.11
N MET A 40 8.62 -13.91 2.19
CA MET A 40 9.05 -14.30 3.53
C MET A 40 8.16 -15.42 4.07
N PRO A 41 8.27 -16.66 3.56
CA PRO A 41 7.39 -17.74 3.97
C PRO A 41 7.52 -18.03 5.46
N VAL A 42 6.39 -18.09 6.16
CA VAL A 42 6.31 -18.48 7.57
C VAL A 42 5.81 -19.93 7.67
N SER A 43 6.51 -20.75 8.47
CA SER A 43 6.22 -22.19 8.60
C SER A 43 5.72 -22.58 9.98
N ASP A 44 5.83 -21.71 10.97
CA ASP A 44 5.45 -21.96 12.35
C ASP A 44 4.28 -21.08 12.84
N ALA A 45 3.71 -21.42 14.00
CA ALA A 45 2.58 -20.70 14.56
C ALA A 45 2.93 -19.27 14.99
N ALA A 46 4.14 -19.01 15.46
CA ALA A 46 4.58 -17.69 15.89
C ALA A 46 4.74 -16.74 14.70
N GLY A 47 5.38 -17.22 13.62
CA GLY A 47 5.48 -16.47 12.37
C GLY A 47 4.12 -16.20 11.74
N ALA A 48 3.21 -17.16 11.75
CA ALA A 48 1.85 -16.97 11.25
C ALA A 48 1.09 -15.89 12.06
N LEU A 49 1.23 -15.90 13.39
CA LEU A 49 0.64 -14.88 14.26
C LEU A 49 1.24 -13.50 13.98
N PHE A 50 2.56 -13.43 13.86
CA PHE A 50 3.26 -12.17 13.52
C PHE A 50 2.78 -11.61 12.17
N TYR A 51 2.63 -12.47 11.16
CA TYR A 51 2.14 -12.05 9.84
C TYR A 51 0.70 -11.53 9.90
N ARG A 52 -0.18 -12.11 10.72
CA ARG A 52 -1.53 -11.57 10.97
C ARG A 52 -1.48 -10.19 11.61
N VAL A 53 -0.60 -9.97 12.59
CA VAL A 53 -0.39 -8.63 13.20
C VAL A 53 0.10 -7.63 12.16
N PHE A 54 1.02 -8.02 11.27
CA PHE A 54 1.44 -7.20 10.14
C PHE A 54 0.28 -6.85 9.21
N ALA A 55 -0.51 -7.85 8.80
CA ALA A 55 -1.67 -7.68 7.92
C ALA A 55 -2.74 -6.77 8.54
N SER A 56 -3.00 -6.89 9.86
CA SER A 56 -3.97 -6.04 10.56
C SER A 56 -3.57 -4.56 10.55
N ARG A 57 -2.28 -4.25 10.66
CA ARG A 57 -1.77 -2.87 10.57
C ARG A 57 -2.00 -2.29 9.18
N ASN A 58 -1.84 -3.09 8.12
CA ASN A 58 -2.14 -2.65 6.77
C ASN A 58 -3.65 -2.37 6.59
N LEU A 59 -4.53 -3.13 7.22
CA LEU A 59 -5.97 -2.84 7.20
C LEU A 59 -6.31 -1.50 7.88
N VAL A 60 -5.59 -1.13 8.94
CA VAL A 60 -5.72 0.21 9.54
C VAL A 60 -5.28 1.31 8.59
N LEU A 61 -4.19 1.11 7.83
CA LEU A 61 -3.76 2.06 6.78
C LEU A 61 -4.82 2.19 5.69
N VAL A 62 -5.42 1.08 5.26
CA VAL A 62 -6.54 1.07 4.30
C VAL A 62 -7.73 1.86 4.84
N ALA A 63 -8.15 1.60 6.07
CA ALA A 63 -9.28 2.30 6.69
C ALA A 63 -9.00 3.81 6.80
N THR A 64 -7.80 4.19 7.22
CA THR A 64 -7.37 5.59 7.29
C THR A 64 -7.40 6.26 5.92
N GLY A 65 -6.84 5.60 4.90
CA GLY A 65 -6.86 6.09 3.52
C GLY A 65 -8.28 6.22 2.96
N ALA A 66 -9.15 5.25 3.24
CA ALA A 66 -10.56 5.30 2.85
C ALA A 66 -11.30 6.47 3.50
N VAL A 67 -11.09 6.71 4.80
CA VAL A 67 -11.66 7.87 5.50
C VAL A 67 -11.18 9.18 4.86
N PHE A 68 -9.89 9.32 4.59
CA PHE A 68 -9.36 10.53 3.95
C PHE A 68 -9.93 10.73 2.54
N LEU A 69 -10.09 9.65 1.77
CA LEU A 69 -10.67 9.70 0.43
C LEU A 69 -12.14 10.13 0.48
N LEU A 70 -12.95 9.51 1.37
CA LEU A 70 -14.38 9.81 1.51
C LEU A 70 -14.62 11.24 2.00
N LEU A 71 -13.80 11.71 2.95
CA LEU A 71 -13.85 13.07 3.47
C LEU A 71 -13.15 14.09 2.57
N ARG A 72 -12.59 13.66 1.42
CA ARG A 72 -11.86 14.50 0.46
C ARG A 72 -10.66 15.24 1.08
N LEU A 73 -10.03 14.64 2.07
CA LEU A 73 -8.83 15.16 2.73
C LEU A 73 -7.60 14.86 1.88
N TRP A 74 -7.45 15.58 0.75
CA TRP A 74 -6.46 15.26 -0.28
C TRP A 74 -5.01 15.37 0.20
N LYS A 75 -4.67 16.38 1.01
CA LYS A 75 -3.32 16.55 1.53
C LYS A 75 -2.93 15.44 2.53
N PRO A 76 -3.72 15.11 3.56
CA PRO A 76 -3.48 13.94 4.40
C PRO A 76 -3.39 12.63 3.61
N LEU A 77 -4.26 12.44 2.61
CA LEU A 77 -4.24 11.26 1.75
C LEU A 77 -2.94 11.17 0.92
N ALA A 78 -2.50 12.29 0.35
CA ALA A 78 -1.24 12.34 -0.41
C ALA A 78 -0.03 12.02 0.49
N ILE A 79 0.00 12.54 1.71
CA ILE A 79 1.04 12.22 2.71
C ILE A 79 1.01 10.73 3.05
N LEU A 80 -0.17 10.17 3.35
CA LEU A 80 -0.32 8.74 3.68
C LEU A 80 0.23 7.85 2.57
N VAL A 81 -0.19 8.09 1.32
CA VAL A 81 0.26 7.31 0.15
C VAL A 81 1.76 7.47 -0.08
N THR A 82 2.31 8.68 0.09
CA THR A 82 3.77 8.90 -0.02
C THR A 82 4.55 8.11 1.03
N LEU A 83 4.07 8.11 2.29
CA LEU A 83 4.70 7.34 3.36
C LEU A 83 4.59 5.82 3.12
N THR A 84 3.51 5.35 2.48
CA THR A 84 3.39 3.94 2.10
C THR A 84 4.45 3.53 1.07
N ALA A 85 4.90 4.44 0.21
CA ALA A 85 6.01 4.16 -0.71
C ALA A 85 7.32 3.86 0.05
N THR A 86 7.57 4.53 1.18
CA THR A 86 8.75 4.25 2.01
C THR A 86 8.70 2.85 2.62
N LEU A 87 7.50 2.35 3.00
CA LEU A 87 7.33 0.99 3.49
C LEU A 87 7.70 -0.03 2.40
N ALA A 88 7.16 0.13 1.18
CA ALA A 88 7.47 -0.77 0.07
C ALA A 88 8.97 -0.78 -0.28
N ALA A 89 9.63 0.38 -0.25
CA ALA A 89 11.08 0.48 -0.46
C ALA A 89 11.86 -0.20 0.67
N PHE A 90 11.42 -0.02 1.92
CA PHE A 90 12.04 -0.64 3.09
C PHE A 90 11.90 -2.16 3.07
N ASP A 91 10.73 -2.69 2.70
CA ASP A 91 10.49 -4.12 2.54
C ASP A 91 11.49 -4.74 1.55
N MET A 92 11.69 -4.09 0.40
CA MET A 92 12.67 -4.54 -0.59
C MET A 92 14.11 -4.51 -0.03
N ALA A 93 14.47 -3.47 0.72
CA ALA A 93 15.79 -3.35 1.33
C ALA A 93 16.03 -4.44 2.38
N VAL A 94 15.05 -4.72 3.24
CA VAL A 94 15.12 -5.78 4.26
C VAL A 94 15.26 -7.16 3.63
N LEU A 95 14.43 -7.48 2.62
CA LEU A 95 14.53 -8.76 1.90
C LEU A 95 15.91 -8.93 1.25
N SER A 96 16.40 -7.89 0.58
CA SER A 96 17.72 -7.91 -0.07
C SER A 96 18.86 -8.06 0.95
N SER A 97 18.79 -7.38 2.09
CA SER A 97 19.81 -7.47 3.15
C SER A 97 19.85 -8.86 3.81
N ALA A 98 18.74 -9.57 3.81
CA ALA A 98 18.63 -10.95 4.26
C ALA A 98 19.08 -11.98 3.21
N GLY A 99 19.62 -11.54 2.07
CA GLY A 99 20.04 -12.41 0.97
C GLY A 99 18.88 -13.01 0.17
N MET A 100 17.65 -12.53 0.41
CA MET A 100 16.48 -12.95 -0.35
C MET A 100 16.25 -12.05 -1.56
N LYS A 101 15.81 -12.64 -2.66
CA LYS A 101 15.43 -11.86 -3.85
C LYS A 101 13.99 -11.34 -3.67
N PRO A 102 13.78 -10.00 -3.57
CA PRO A 102 12.42 -9.48 -3.49
C PRO A 102 11.60 -9.90 -4.71
N PRO A 103 10.37 -10.36 -4.52
CA PRO A 103 9.47 -10.64 -5.65
C PRO A 103 9.25 -9.39 -6.51
N ALA A 104 9.14 -9.56 -7.82
CA ALA A 104 9.00 -8.45 -8.77
C ALA A 104 7.80 -7.54 -8.47
N PHE A 105 6.76 -8.09 -7.84
CA PHE A 105 5.57 -7.30 -7.50
C PHE A 105 5.88 -6.17 -6.51
N HIS A 106 6.90 -6.26 -5.64
CA HIS A 106 7.29 -5.17 -4.75
C HIS A 106 7.76 -3.93 -5.54
N ALA A 107 8.56 -4.15 -6.58
CA ALA A 107 9.00 -3.06 -7.45
C ALA A 107 7.82 -2.45 -8.23
N VAL A 108 6.93 -3.29 -8.78
CA VAL A 108 5.72 -2.85 -9.47
C VAL A 108 4.82 -2.05 -8.52
N THR A 109 4.62 -2.54 -7.30
CA THR A 109 3.82 -1.87 -6.26
C THR A 109 4.44 -0.52 -5.89
N LEU A 110 5.75 -0.44 -5.70
CA LEU A 110 6.45 0.81 -5.40
C LEU A 110 6.23 1.85 -6.50
N VAL A 111 6.42 1.47 -7.77
CA VAL A 111 6.18 2.37 -8.91
C VAL A 111 4.72 2.83 -8.94
N PHE A 112 3.77 1.92 -8.73
CA PHE A 112 2.35 2.25 -8.70
C PHE A 112 2.00 3.24 -7.57
N ILE A 113 2.54 3.04 -6.36
CA ILE A 113 2.35 3.96 -5.23
C ILE A 113 2.94 5.34 -5.56
N LEU A 114 4.15 5.41 -6.14
CA LEU A 114 4.78 6.68 -6.51
C LEU A 114 3.96 7.44 -7.56
N VAL A 115 3.43 6.76 -8.57
CA VAL A 115 2.54 7.37 -9.58
C VAL A 115 1.26 7.89 -8.92
N THR A 116 0.67 7.11 -8.01
CA THR A 116 -0.53 7.51 -7.26
C THR A 116 -0.25 8.72 -6.37
N ALA A 117 0.87 8.73 -5.65
CA ALA A 117 1.31 9.87 -4.83
C ALA A 117 1.50 11.13 -5.69
N ALA A 118 2.19 11.03 -6.83
CA ALA A 118 2.39 12.15 -7.75
C ALA A 118 1.06 12.72 -8.25
N ALA A 119 0.10 11.87 -8.60
CA ALA A 119 -1.23 12.30 -9.02
C ALA A 119 -2.00 13.03 -7.90
N LEU A 120 -1.90 12.55 -6.65
CA LEU A 120 -2.51 13.20 -5.49
C LEU A 120 -1.84 14.53 -5.16
N TRP A 121 -0.50 14.59 -5.16
CA TRP A 121 0.24 15.83 -4.91
C TRP A 121 -0.06 16.89 -5.97
N ARG A 122 -0.14 16.49 -7.25
CA ARG A 122 -0.59 17.40 -8.29
C ARG A 122 -1.97 18.01 -7.98
N ARG A 123 -2.93 17.18 -7.51
CA ARG A 123 -4.25 17.66 -7.11
C ARG A 123 -4.18 18.66 -5.95
N VAL A 124 -3.39 18.35 -4.91
CA VAL A 124 -3.18 19.24 -3.74
C VAL A 124 -2.59 20.57 -4.16
N LEU A 125 -1.53 20.55 -4.98
CA LEU A 125 -0.82 21.76 -5.42
C LEU A 125 -1.64 22.64 -6.37
N THR A 126 -2.61 22.08 -7.09
CA THR A 126 -3.51 22.86 -7.95
C THR A 126 -4.72 23.44 -7.19
N GLY A 127 -4.75 23.36 -5.86
CA GLY A 127 -5.78 23.97 -4.99
C GLY A 127 -7.18 23.38 -5.14
N LYS A 128 -7.29 22.14 -5.58
CA LYS A 128 -8.58 21.44 -5.73
C LYS A 128 -8.93 20.69 -4.45
N ASN A 129 -9.43 21.42 -3.49
CA ASN A 129 -10.07 20.86 -2.29
C ASN A 129 -11.47 20.37 -2.60
#